data_dc7db42c96808c5830e88b95b0922b3b
#
_entry.id   dc7db42c96808c5830e88b95b0922b3b
#
_cell.length_a   1.000
_cell.length_b   1.000
_cell.length_c   1.000
_cell.angle_alpha   90.00
_cell.angle_beta   90.00
_cell.angle_gamma   90.00
#
_symmetry.space_group_name_H-M   'P 1'
#
loop_
_entity.id
_entity.type
_entity.pdbx_description
1 polymer ?
#
loop_
_entity_poly.entity_id
_entity_poly.type
_entity_poly.pdbx_seq_one_letter_code
_entity_poly.pdbx_strand_id
1 'polypeptide(L)'
;MEIKDIIVKSDFINLTNQEIDKIIKILDIELNDKEDPRQRLFDNIDLIFKDNKAKDVLLSKIFAGRKSVKWFKIIYVGNDNIENYKDLLIKKIESDEYCFDKIKSINNKSLESPSLYTCIKLDDNKYIMRFMIPCGTKTYNDGQDYSKFKNINNVVVIVDLNCEYLEIRTNSKDATRIANQLMDTFKAMYVSIRDLDVLKNYNGSLEKFKSSLYNGNFAQSLSIPDKNLKLTEENNELLVNMLIVIDDYFGDKDIKKFNDKVQALNIDTDGTPFTELLLAGMASIGLKIRKDCEEDLSKQTLYNVLKKYITNYSGLIKFSDSPVGEIYTISVGLKTLSIFFKSSVSEKTIKYIRQKVL
;
A
#
# COMPACT_ATOMS: atom_id res chain seq x y z
N MET A 1 2.79 -19.57 -22.75
CA MET A 1 3.94 -18.82 -22.19
C MET A 1 4.17 -19.21 -20.74
N GLU A 2 5.39 -19.21 -20.29
CA GLU A 2 5.73 -19.50 -18.89
C GLU A 2 5.94 -18.20 -18.09
N ILE A 3 5.90 -18.30 -16.76
CA ILE A 3 6.10 -17.14 -15.88
C ILE A 3 7.47 -16.47 -16.07
N LYS A 4 8.50 -17.21 -16.50
CA LYS A 4 9.83 -16.68 -16.78
C LYS A 4 9.82 -15.66 -17.93
N ASP A 5 8.98 -15.88 -18.93
CA ASP A 5 8.93 -15.09 -20.15
C ASP A 5 8.38 -13.67 -19.90
N ILE A 6 7.62 -13.50 -18.80
CA ILE A 6 7.04 -12.19 -18.43
C ILE A 6 7.89 -11.41 -17.43
N ILE A 7 8.97 -12.00 -16.91
CA ILE A 7 9.90 -11.33 -16.02
C ILE A 7 10.79 -10.38 -16.82
N VAL A 8 10.93 -9.16 -16.34
CA VAL A 8 11.80 -8.15 -16.96
C VAL A 8 12.92 -7.75 -16.00
N LYS A 9 14.04 -7.26 -16.54
CA LYS A 9 15.22 -6.86 -15.77
C LYS A 9 14.89 -5.99 -14.55
N SER A 10 13.97 -5.03 -14.71
CA SER A 10 13.58 -4.13 -13.62
C SER A 10 12.89 -4.83 -12.45
N ASP A 11 12.39 -6.05 -12.62
CA ASP A 11 11.77 -6.80 -11.52
C ASP A 11 12.81 -7.26 -10.49
N PHE A 12 14.06 -7.49 -10.91
CA PHE A 12 15.15 -7.91 -10.05
C PHE A 12 15.52 -6.88 -8.97
N ILE A 13 15.05 -5.63 -9.08
CA ILE A 13 15.18 -4.61 -8.01
C ILE A 13 14.43 -5.01 -6.73
N ASN A 14 13.47 -5.91 -6.83
CA ASN A 14 12.71 -6.41 -5.68
C ASN A 14 13.50 -7.41 -4.82
N LEU A 15 14.56 -7.99 -5.37
CA LEU A 15 15.47 -8.88 -4.64
C LEU A 15 16.41 -8.08 -3.75
N THR A 16 16.56 -8.54 -2.52
CA THR A 16 17.61 -8.05 -1.61
C THR A 16 18.98 -8.61 -2.03
N ASN A 17 20.05 -7.99 -1.57
CA ASN A 17 21.41 -8.51 -1.84
C ASN A 17 21.59 -9.93 -1.31
N GLN A 18 21.01 -10.26 -0.15
CA GLN A 18 21.05 -11.63 0.41
C GLN A 18 20.38 -12.67 -0.49
N GLU A 19 19.27 -12.31 -1.14
CA GLU A 19 18.57 -13.21 -2.06
C GLU A 19 19.33 -13.36 -3.37
N ILE A 20 19.93 -12.29 -3.86
CA ILE A 20 20.83 -12.32 -5.03
C ILE A 20 22.00 -13.25 -4.76
N ASP A 21 22.73 -13.05 -3.64
CA ASP A 21 23.87 -13.87 -3.23
C ASP A 21 23.45 -15.36 -3.05
N LYS A 22 22.24 -15.59 -2.53
CA LYS A 22 21.72 -16.93 -2.37
C LYS A 22 21.48 -17.62 -3.72
N ILE A 23 20.90 -16.96 -4.70
CA ILE A 23 20.68 -17.51 -6.05
C ILE A 23 22.02 -17.76 -6.73
N ILE A 24 22.96 -16.82 -6.66
CA ILE A 24 24.30 -16.93 -7.22
C ILE A 24 25.03 -18.16 -6.68
N LYS A 25 24.99 -18.37 -5.34
CA LYS A 25 25.59 -19.53 -4.68
C LYS A 25 24.93 -20.86 -5.07
N ILE A 26 23.60 -20.88 -5.19
CA ILE A 26 22.89 -22.09 -5.60
C ILE A 26 23.29 -22.53 -7.01
N LEU A 27 23.46 -21.55 -7.92
CA LEU A 27 23.74 -21.80 -9.34
C LEU A 27 25.24 -21.81 -9.69
N ASP A 28 26.10 -21.56 -8.72
CA ASP A 28 27.56 -21.43 -8.90
C ASP A 28 27.93 -20.45 -10.03
N ILE A 29 27.25 -19.29 -10.04
CA ILE A 29 27.49 -18.25 -11.04
C ILE A 29 28.69 -17.41 -10.64
N GLU A 30 29.71 -17.37 -11.49
CA GLU A 30 30.85 -16.45 -11.31
C GLU A 30 30.43 -15.02 -11.63
N LEU A 31 30.73 -14.11 -10.71
CA LEU A 31 30.56 -12.66 -10.89
C LEU A 31 31.92 -12.00 -11.17
N ASN A 32 31.94 -11.13 -12.15
CA ASN A 32 33.04 -10.22 -12.35
C ASN A 32 32.85 -8.94 -11.51
N ASP A 33 33.90 -8.37 -10.96
CA ASP A 33 33.82 -7.18 -10.08
C ASP A 33 33.15 -5.94 -10.72
N LYS A 34 32.96 -5.93 -12.05
CA LYS A 34 32.36 -4.82 -12.80
C LYS A 34 30.91 -5.08 -13.24
N GLU A 35 30.39 -6.29 -13.02
CA GLU A 35 29.03 -6.64 -13.47
C GLU A 35 27.97 -6.33 -12.41
N ASP A 36 26.82 -5.80 -12.85
CA ASP A 36 25.63 -5.70 -12.00
C ASP A 36 25.09 -7.11 -11.74
N PRO A 37 25.09 -7.63 -10.49
CA PRO A 37 24.61 -8.95 -10.18
C PRO A 37 23.16 -9.21 -10.63
N ARG A 38 22.32 -8.17 -10.64
CA ARG A 38 20.92 -8.27 -11.11
C ARG A 38 20.85 -8.51 -12.60
N GLN A 39 21.72 -7.85 -13.37
CA GLN A 39 21.82 -8.10 -14.81
C GLN A 39 22.25 -9.54 -15.06
N ARG A 40 23.29 -9.98 -14.34
CA ARG A 40 23.80 -11.34 -14.48
C ARG A 40 22.75 -12.41 -14.19
N LEU A 41 21.94 -12.20 -13.15
CA LEU A 41 20.83 -13.11 -12.85
C LEU A 41 19.74 -13.09 -13.93
N PHE A 42 19.42 -11.90 -14.47
CA PHE A 42 18.43 -11.81 -15.55
C PHE A 42 18.92 -12.54 -16.82
N ASP A 43 20.18 -12.38 -17.18
CA ASP A 43 20.79 -13.06 -18.34
C ASP A 43 20.84 -14.59 -18.18
N ASN A 44 20.81 -15.07 -16.92
CA ASN A 44 20.81 -16.50 -16.57
C ASN A 44 19.43 -17.00 -16.09
N ILE A 45 18.34 -16.34 -16.47
CA ILE A 45 16.97 -16.66 -15.99
C ILE A 45 16.58 -18.11 -16.30
N ASP A 46 17.00 -18.65 -17.44
CA ASP A 46 16.73 -20.04 -17.83
C ASP A 46 17.43 -21.06 -16.89
N LEU A 47 18.62 -20.73 -16.37
CA LEU A 47 19.32 -21.54 -15.37
C LEU A 47 18.57 -21.50 -14.04
N ILE A 48 18.11 -20.31 -13.63
CA ILE A 48 17.32 -20.14 -12.41
C ILE A 48 16.05 -21.01 -12.45
N PHE A 49 15.36 -21.03 -13.60
CA PHE A 49 14.12 -21.81 -13.76
C PHE A 49 14.33 -23.32 -13.87
N LYS A 50 15.57 -23.78 -14.15
CA LYS A 50 15.94 -25.20 -14.12
C LYS A 50 16.23 -25.72 -12.71
N ASP A 51 16.66 -24.87 -11.80
CA ASP A 51 16.90 -25.22 -10.40
C ASP A 51 15.73 -24.81 -9.51
N ASN A 52 15.09 -25.78 -8.86
CA ASN A 52 13.89 -25.53 -8.05
C ASN A 52 14.17 -24.60 -6.86
N LYS A 53 15.35 -24.66 -6.22
CA LYS A 53 15.67 -23.83 -5.07
C LYS A 53 15.90 -22.37 -5.48
N ALA A 54 16.64 -22.15 -6.57
CA ALA A 54 16.86 -20.81 -7.13
C ALA A 54 15.56 -20.20 -7.62
N LYS A 55 14.74 -20.97 -8.32
CA LYS A 55 13.40 -20.59 -8.80
C LYS A 55 12.49 -20.18 -7.64
N ASP A 56 12.44 -20.93 -6.55
CA ASP A 56 11.61 -20.63 -5.38
C ASP A 56 12.04 -19.30 -4.72
N VAL A 57 13.36 -19.07 -4.58
CA VAL A 57 13.86 -17.80 -4.08
C VAL A 57 13.43 -16.63 -4.99
N LEU A 58 13.62 -16.76 -6.30
CA LEU A 58 13.25 -15.75 -7.28
C LEU A 58 11.74 -15.46 -7.22
N LEU A 59 10.89 -16.47 -7.39
CA LEU A 59 9.45 -16.32 -7.46
C LEU A 59 8.83 -15.84 -6.14
N SER A 60 9.49 -16.09 -5.01
CA SER A 60 9.02 -15.58 -3.72
C SER A 60 9.06 -14.06 -3.62
N LYS A 61 9.89 -13.37 -4.44
CA LYS A 61 10.16 -11.94 -4.32
C LYS A 61 9.96 -11.12 -5.60
N ILE A 62 10.13 -11.74 -6.78
CA ILE A 62 10.24 -11.02 -8.05
C ILE A 62 9.05 -10.08 -8.33
N PHE A 63 7.86 -10.48 -7.95
CA PHE A 63 6.64 -9.67 -8.07
C PHE A 63 6.17 -9.06 -6.75
N ALA A 64 6.84 -9.36 -5.64
CA ALA A 64 6.56 -8.85 -4.31
C ALA A 64 7.50 -7.68 -3.95
N GLY A 65 8.24 -7.77 -2.87
CA GLY A 65 9.16 -6.71 -2.44
C GLY A 65 8.45 -5.55 -1.75
N ARG A 66 8.99 -4.34 -1.89
CA ARG A 66 8.42 -3.12 -1.31
C ARG A 66 7.36 -2.53 -2.24
N LYS A 67 6.12 -2.97 -2.10
CA LYS A 67 5.01 -2.59 -3.00
C LYS A 67 3.84 -1.95 -2.26
N SER A 68 3.10 -1.12 -2.99
CA SER A 68 1.73 -0.77 -2.63
C SER A 68 0.79 -1.73 -3.33
N VAL A 69 -0.22 -2.21 -2.62
CA VAL A 69 -1.21 -3.15 -3.14
C VAL A 69 -2.61 -2.60 -2.90
N LYS A 70 -3.40 -2.59 -3.94
CA LYS A 70 -4.82 -2.24 -3.89
C LYS A 70 -5.64 -3.39 -4.45
N TRP A 71 -6.72 -3.73 -3.76
CA TRP A 71 -7.66 -4.78 -4.17
C TRP A 71 -8.96 -4.19 -4.65
N PHE A 72 -9.56 -4.86 -5.62
CA PHE A 72 -10.86 -4.51 -6.19
C PHE A 72 -11.72 -5.77 -6.27
N LYS A 73 -13.01 -5.63 -6.05
CA LYS A 73 -13.99 -6.69 -6.24
C LYS A 73 -14.48 -6.69 -7.69
N ILE A 74 -14.55 -7.85 -8.31
CA ILE A 74 -15.21 -8.09 -9.58
C ILE A 74 -16.67 -8.44 -9.28
N ILE A 75 -17.61 -7.71 -9.87
CA ILE A 75 -19.05 -7.87 -9.56
C ILE A 75 -19.81 -7.94 -10.87
N TYR A 76 -20.64 -8.97 -11.03
CA TYR A 76 -21.62 -9.01 -12.08
C TYR A 76 -22.81 -8.09 -11.74
N VAL A 77 -23.21 -7.25 -12.70
CA VAL A 77 -24.28 -6.24 -12.54
C VAL A 77 -25.43 -6.40 -13.57
N GLY A 78 -25.49 -7.53 -14.28
CA GLY A 78 -26.58 -7.83 -15.22
C GLY A 78 -27.86 -8.24 -14.51
N ASN A 79 -29.00 -8.08 -15.21
CA ASN A 79 -30.32 -8.43 -14.68
C ASN A 79 -30.67 -9.91 -14.84
N ASP A 80 -29.97 -10.60 -15.73
CA ASP A 80 -30.18 -12.02 -15.97
C ASP A 80 -29.20 -12.85 -15.15
N ASN A 81 -29.66 -14.00 -14.63
CA ASN A 81 -28.78 -15.00 -14.03
C ASN A 81 -27.89 -15.64 -15.11
N ILE A 82 -26.87 -14.88 -15.58
CA ILE A 82 -25.89 -15.45 -16.49
C ILE A 82 -24.92 -16.25 -15.63
N GLU A 83 -25.21 -17.54 -15.48
CA GLU A 83 -24.31 -18.52 -14.83
C GLU A 83 -22.89 -18.50 -15.44
N ASN A 84 -22.73 -17.95 -16.66
CA ASN A 84 -21.51 -18.03 -17.47
C ASN A 84 -20.77 -16.69 -17.66
N TYR A 85 -21.01 -15.64 -16.84
CA TYR A 85 -20.24 -14.40 -17.02
C TYR A 85 -18.73 -14.62 -16.82
N LYS A 86 -18.34 -15.58 -16.00
CA LYS A 86 -16.93 -15.95 -15.79
C LYS A 86 -16.32 -16.53 -17.07
N ASP A 87 -17.06 -17.38 -17.79
CA ASP A 87 -16.58 -17.93 -19.06
C ASP A 87 -16.41 -16.85 -20.14
N LEU A 88 -17.28 -15.85 -20.14
CA LEU A 88 -17.16 -14.69 -21.03
C LEU A 88 -15.91 -13.87 -20.67
N LEU A 89 -15.65 -13.65 -19.36
CA LEU A 89 -14.43 -12.98 -18.90
C LEU A 89 -13.19 -13.79 -19.26
N ILE A 90 -13.19 -15.09 -19.07
CA ILE A 90 -12.10 -15.99 -19.45
C ILE A 90 -11.80 -15.85 -20.94
N LYS A 91 -12.82 -16.03 -21.80
CA LYS A 91 -12.66 -15.87 -23.26
C LYS A 91 -12.11 -14.49 -23.64
N LYS A 92 -12.54 -13.44 -22.94
CA LYS A 92 -12.04 -12.08 -23.19
C LYS A 92 -10.60 -11.92 -22.75
N ILE A 93 -10.24 -12.40 -21.55
CA ILE A 93 -8.87 -12.34 -21.03
C ILE A 93 -7.93 -13.19 -21.90
N GLU A 94 -8.36 -14.36 -22.33
CA GLU A 94 -7.59 -15.27 -23.20
C GLU A 94 -7.61 -14.86 -24.69
N SER A 95 -7.97 -13.60 -25.00
CA SER A 95 -7.96 -13.07 -26.35
C SER A 95 -6.68 -12.30 -26.68
N ASP A 96 -6.44 -12.07 -27.98
CA ASP A 96 -5.33 -11.26 -28.49
C ASP A 96 -5.38 -9.81 -27.98
N GLU A 97 -6.55 -9.29 -27.71
CA GLU A 97 -6.75 -7.94 -27.16
C GLU A 97 -6.06 -7.77 -25.80
N TYR A 98 -6.02 -8.84 -24.99
CA TYR A 98 -5.33 -8.88 -23.71
C TYR A 98 -3.90 -9.40 -23.78
N CYS A 99 -3.34 -9.53 -24.96
CA CYS A 99 -1.99 -10.05 -25.17
C CYS A 99 -1.78 -11.40 -24.46
N PHE A 100 -2.82 -12.27 -24.51
CA PHE A 100 -2.76 -13.56 -23.84
C PHE A 100 -1.70 -14.45 -24.52
N ASP A 101 -0.82 -15.02 -23.70
CA ASP A 101 0.34 -15.83 -24.13
C ASP A 101 1.22 -15.13 -25.20
N LYS A 102 1.25 -13.79 -25.20
CA LYS A 102 2.03 -12.96 -26.11
C LYS A 102 2.68 -11.81 -25.37
N ILE A 103 3.81 -11.33 -25.87
CA ILE A 103 4.44 -10.10 -25.42
C ILE A 103 4.29 -9.04 -26.51
N LYS A 104 3.58 -7.97 -26.21
CA LYS A 104 3.43 -6.82 -27.08
C LYS A 104 4.59 -5.85 -26.87
N SER A 105 5.27 -5.51 -27.95
CA SER A 105 6.26 -4.42 -27.90
C SER A 105 5.56 -3.08 -27.71
N ILE A 106 5.96 -2.34 -26.66
CA ILE A 106 5.44 -1.01 -26.37
C ILE A 106 6.54 0.01 -26.61
N ASN A 107 6.24 1.03 -27.40
CA ASN A 107 7.15 2.15 -27.58
C ASN A 107 7.11 3.05 -26.33
N ASN A 108 8.17 3.00 -25.54
CA ASN A 108 8.30 3.74 -24.31
C ASN A 108 8.25 5.26 -24.50
N LYS A 109 8.65 5.77 -25.68
CA LYS A 109 8.65 7.23 -25.94
C LYS A 109 7.24 7.80 -26.10
N SER A 110 6.31 7.00 -26.63
CA SER A 110 4.91 7.41 -26.88
C SER A 110 3.93 6.97 -25.77
N LEU A 111 4.39 6.31 -24.71
CA LEU A 111 3.52 5.81 -23.65
C LEU A 111 2.96 6.97 -22.81
N GLU A 112 1.64 7.19 -22.85
CA GLU A 112 0.93 8.26 -22.11
C GLU A 112 -0.01 7.73 -21.02
N SER A 113 -0.47 6.49 -21.17
CA SER A 113 -1.40 5.81 -20.25
C SER A 113 -0.90 4.41 -19.90
N PRO A 114 -1.48 3.75 -18.87
CA PRO A 114 -1.19 2.36 -18.61
C PRO A 114 -1.42 1.52 -19.87
N SER A 115 -0.48 0.68 -20.22
CA SER A 115 -0.57 -0.22 -21.39
C SER A 115 -0.28 -1.65 -20.97
N LEU A 116 -1.24 -2.53 -21.24
CA LEU A 116 -1.06 -3.97 -21.10
C LEU A 116 -0.11 -4.49 -22.18
N TYR A 117 0.90 -5.25 -21.79
CA TYR A 117 1.86 -5.81 -22.73
C TYR A 117 1.94 -7.34 -22.73
N THR A 118 1.43 -7.98 -21.68
CA THR A 118 1.33 -9.44 -21.62
C THR A 118 0.32 -9.90 -20.57
N CYS A 119 -0.29 -11.04 -20.81
CA CYS A 119 -1.17 -11.76 -19.91
C CYS A 119 -0.86 -13.26 -20.01
N ILE A 120 -0.73 -13.93 -18.87
CA ILE A 120 -0.56 -15.38 -18.82
C ILE A 120 -1.49 -15.98 -17.77
N LYS A 121 -1.83 -17.26 -17.94
CA LYS A 121 -2.55 -18.05 -16.95
C LYS A 121 -1.59 -18.56 -15.89
N LEU A 122 -1.91 -18.36 -14.63
CA LEU A 122 -1.13 -18.87 -13.47
C LEU A 122 -1.68 -20.20 -12.98
N ASP A 123 -3.02 -20.29 -12.94
CA ASP A 123 -3.77 -21.43 -12.39
C ASP A 123 -5.19 -21.36 -12.97
N ASP A 124 -6.05 -22.35 -12.67
CA ASP A 124 -7.44 -22.31 -13.13
C ASP A 124 -8.13 -21.01 -12.70
N ASN A 125 -8.61 -20.26 -13.70
CA ASN A 125 -9.29 -18.97 -13.56
C ASN A 125 -8.48 -17.89 -12.85
N LYS A 126 -7.14 -18.02 -12.83
CA LYS A 126 -6.25 -17.03 -12.26
C LYS A 126 -5.19 -16.62 -13.26
N TYR A 127 -5.06 -15.30 -13.44
CA TYR A 127 -4.21 -14.69 -14.46
C TYR A 127 -3.26 -13.69 -13.82
N ILE A 128 -2.09 -13.54 -14.44
CA ILE A 128 -1.19 -12.42 -14.20
C ILE A 128 -1.12 -11.57 -15.45
N MET A 129 -1.38 -10.29 -15.30
CA MET A 129 -1.27 -9.28 -16.35
C MET A 129 -0.14 -8.34 -16.00
N ARG A 130 0.60 -7.89 -17.03
CA ARG A 130 1.69 -6.95 -16.85
C ARG A 130 1.40 -5.67 -17.59
N PHE A 131 1.45 -4.55 -16.88
CA PHE A 131 1.24 -3.22 -17.43
C PHE A 131 2.52 -2.40 -17.36
N MET A 132 2.75 -1.56 -18.38
CA MET A 132 3.72 -0.47 -18.33
C MET A 132 2.98 0.84 -18.04
N ILE A 133 3.50 1.63 -17.10
CA ILE A 133 2.91 2.92 -16.71
C ILE A 133 3.98 4.01 -16.79
N PRO A 134 3.69 5.17 -17.42
CA PRO A 134 4.59 6.31 -17.39
C PRO A 134 4.59 6.92 -15.97
N CYS A 135 5.78 7.04 -15.37
CA CYS A 135 5.99 7.54 -14.00
C CYS A 135 6.70 8.91 -13.97
N GLY A 136 6.47 9.74 -14.97
CA GLY A 136 7.13 11.03 -15.13
C GLY A 136 8.36 10.97 -16.03
N THR A 137 9.17 12.01 -15.98
CA THR A 137 10.35 12.17 -16.85
C THR A 137 11.59 12.29 -15.98
N LYS A 138 12.63 11.55 -16.31
CA LYS A 138 13.99 11.73 -15.75
C LYS A 138 14.81 12.53 -16.73
N THR A 139 15.55 13.52 -16.21
CA THR A 139 16.57 14.24 -16.96
C THR A 139 17.92 13.63 -16.63
N TYR A 140 18.63 13.21 -17.63
CA TYR A 140 20.03 12.84 -17.53
C TYR A 140 20.87 14.01 -18.02
N ASN A 141 21.86 14.43 -17.25
CA ASN A 141 22.81 15.48 -17.58
C ASN A 141 24.22 14.90 -17.45
N ASP A 142 24.99 14.93 -18.52
CA ASP A 142 26.38 14.46 -18.57
C ASP A 142 27.40 15.58 -18.38
N GLY A 143 26.93 16.80 -18.09
CA GLY A 143 27.74 17.98 -17.89
C GLY A 143 27.89 18.87 -19.13
N GLN A 144 27.57 18.36 -20.31
CA GLN A 144 27.57 19.10 -21.57
C GLN A 144 26.18 19.19 -22.21
N ASP A 145 25.46 18.05 -22.18
CA ASP A 145 24.12 17.93 -22.74
C ASP A 145 23.14 17.33 -21.72
N TYR A 146 21.84 17.55 -21.95
CA TYR A 146 20.81 16.89 -21.20
C TYR A 146 19.84 16.17 -22.12
N SER A 147 19.42 14.97 -21.70
CA SER A 147 18.39 14.18 -22.36
C SER A 147 17.26 13.85 -21.39
N LYS A 148 16.03 13.85 -21.91
CA LYS A 148 14.84 13.51 -21.12
C LYS A 148 14.33 12.13 -21.52
N PHE A 149 14.16 11.26 -20.52
CA PHE A 149 13.60 9.93 -20.70
C PHE A 149 12.32 9.78 -19.91
N LYS A 150 11.28 9.22 -20.51
CA LYS A 150 10.10 8.78 -19.75
C LYS A 150 10.52 7.66 -18.81
N ASN A 151 10.27 7.87 -17.52
CA ASN A 151 10.44 6.81 -16.54
C ASN A 151 9.20 5.90 -16.58
N ILE A 152 9.43 4.59 -16.67
CA ILE A 152 8.37 3.59 -16.80
C ILE A 152 8.42 2.65 -15.61
N ASN A 153 7.26 2.35 -15.05
CA ASN A 153 7.08 1.36 -14.01
C ASN A 153 6.34 0.14 -14.58
N ASN A 154 6.87 -1.05 -14.30
CA ASN A 154 6.22 -2.31 -14.60
C ASN A 154 5.31 -2.71 -13.44
N VAL A 155 4.03 -2.90 -13.73
CA VAL A 155 3.01 -3.21 -12.74
C VAL A 155 2.49 -4.62 -12.94
N VAL A 156 2.32 -5.31 -11.83
CA VAL A 156 1.70 -6.63 -11.77
C VAL A 156 0.24 -6.48 -11.38
N VAL A 157 -0.63 -7.12 -12.14
CA VAL A 157 -2.05 -7.27 -11.86
C VAL A 157 -2.37 -8.76 -11.77
N ILE A 158 -2.95 -9.18 -10.66
CA ILE A 158 -3.47 -10.54 -10.50
C ILE A 158 -4.99 -10.48 -10.63
N VAL A 159 -5.53 -11.25 -11.54
CA VAL A 159 -6.97 -11.46 -11.73
C VAL A 159 -7.30 -12.85 -11.21
N ASP A 160 -8.15 -12.96 -10.22
CA ASP A 160 -8.62 -14.22 -9.68
C ASP A 160 -10.16 -14.29 -9.83
N LEU A 161 -10.62 -15.04 -10.81
CA LEU A 161 -12.05 -15.16 -11.11
C LEU A 161 -12.76 -16.16 -10.19
N ASN A 162 -12.01 -17.03 -9.49
CA ASN A 162 -12.61 -17.93 -8.48
C ASN A 162 -13.01 -17.13 -7.23
N CYS A 163 -12.13 -16.23 -6.78
CA CYS A 163 -12.37 -15.37 -5.63
C CYS A 163 -12.92 -13.98 -6.02
N GLU A 164 -13.12 -13.72 -7.32
CA GLU A 164 -13.72 -12.50 -7.87
C GLU A 164 -13.00 -11.21 -7.44
N TYR A 165 -11.67 -11.17 -7.51
CA TYR A 165 -10.91 -9.97 -7.20
C TYR A 165 -9.82 -9.66 -8.24
N LEU A 166 -9.43 -8.36 -8.24
CA LEU A 166 -8.20 -7.89 -8.84
C LEU A 166 -7.25 -7.44 -7.72
N GLU A 167 -5.98 -7.80 -7.84
CA GLU A 167 -4.90 -7.29 -7.01
C GLU A 167 -3.92 -6.52 -7.88
N ILE A 168 -3.80 -5.21 -7.66
CA ILE A 168 -2.95 -4.33 -8.45
C ILE A 168 -1.81 -3.80 -7.59
N ARG A 169 -0.57 -4.06 -8.00
CA ARG A 169 0.65 -3.82 -7.23
C ARG A 169 1.36 -2.55 -7.68
N THR A 170 0.75 -1.41 -7.40
CA THR A 170 1.30 -0.08 -7.64
C THR A 170 0.66 0.94 -6.69
N ASN A 171 1.04 2.21 -6.76
CA ASN A 171 0.38 3.25 -5.97
C ASN A 171 -1.13 3.32 -6.27
N SER A 172 -1.92 3.80 -5.31
CA SER A 172 -3.38 3.77 -5.39
C SER A 172 -3.95 4.50 -6.61
N LYS A 173 -3.34 5.62 -7.04
CA LYS A 173 -3.78 6.39 -8.21
C LYS A 173 -3.64 5.57 -9.50
N ASP A 174 -2.49 4.97 -9.71
CA ASP A 174 -2.24 4.17 -10.91
C ASP A 174 -3.00 2.85 -10.87
N ALA A 175 -3.17 2.25 -9.68
CA ALA A 175 -4.02 1.08 -9.51
C ALA A 175 -5.47 1.35 -9.94
N THR A 176 -6.04 2.50 -9.54
CA THR A 176 -7.39 2.91 -9.97
C THR A 176 -7.46 3.17 -11.48
N ARG A 177 -6.41 3.76 -12.09
CA ARG A 177 -6.37 3.96 -13.55
C ARG A 177 -6.40 2.64 -14.32
N ILE A 178 -5.63 1.63 -13.88
CA ILE A 178 -5.64 0.29 -14.48
C ILE A 178 -7.00 -0.38 -14.27
N ALA A 179 -7.55 -0.32 -13.06
CA ALA A 179 -8.85 -0.92 -12.76
C ALA A 179 -9.96 -0.32 -13.63
N ASN A 180 -9.97 1.00 -13.84
CA ASN A 180 -10.94 1.67 -14.71
C ASN A 180 -10.76 1.24 -16.18
N GLN A 181 -9.53 1.12 -16.67
CA GLN A 181 -9.27 0.63 -18.03
C GLN A 181 -9.80 -0.80 -18.23
N LEU A 182 -9.57 -1.69 -17.26
CA LEU A 182 -10.11 -3.05 -17.28
C LEU A 182 -11.64 -3.05 -17.19
N MET A 183 -12.20 -2.19 -16.34
CA MET A 183 -13.64 -2.04 -16.17
C MET A 183 -14.32 -1.59 -17.47
N ASP A 184 -13.77 -0.62 -18.19
CA ASP A 184 -14.32 -0.13 -19.46
C ASP A 184 -14.44 -1.26 -20.48
N THR A 185 -13.45 -2.18 -20.52
CA THR A 185 -13.50 -3.34 -21.40
C THR A 185 -14.47 -4.42 -20.88
N PHE A 186 -14.54 -4.64 -19.58
CA PHE A 186 -15.43 -5.65 -18.98
C PHE A 186 -16.90 -5.20 -18.91
N LYS A 187 -17.16 -3.89 -19.02
CA LYS A 187 -18.51 -3.32 -18.99
C LYS A 187 -19.45 -3.92 -20.04
N ALA A 188 -18.93 -4.25 -21.22
CA ALA A 188 -19.71 -4.92 -22.27
C ALA A 188 -20.23 -6.31 -21.86
N MET A 189 -19.68 -6.90 -20.79
CA MET A 189 -20.08 -8.19 -20.24
C MET A 189 -20.86 -8.04 -18.91
N TYR A 190 -21.41 -6.84 -18.65
CA TYR A 190 -22.11 -6.51 -17.41
C TYR A 190 -21.27 -6.75 -16.15
N VAL A 191 -19.97 -6.52 -16.22
CA VAL A 191 -19.05 -6.66 -15.09
C VAL A 191 -18.58 -5.28 -14.63
N SER A 192 -18.65 -5.05 -13.34
CA SER A 192 -18.17 -3.86 -12.65
C SER A 192 -16.95 -4.22 -11.78
N ILE A 193 -15.99 -3.31 -11.72
CA ILE A 193 -14.83 -3.40 -10.81
C ILE A 193 -15.01 -2.31 -9.77
N ARG A 194 -15.05 -2.68 -8.48
CA ARG A 194 -15.25 -1.74 -7.37
C ARG A 194 -14.08 -1.80 -6.40
N ASP A 195 -13.73 -0.64 -5.85
CA ASP A 195 -12.76 -0.55 -4.76
C ASP A 195 -13.16 -1.48 -3.60
N LEU A 196 -12.21 -2.25 -3.11
CA LEU A 196 -12.40 -3.08 -1.94
C LEU A 196 -11.86 -2.33 -0.72
N ASP A 197 -12.70 -2.11 0.28
CA ASP A 197 -12.29 -1.54 1.55
C ASP A 197 -11.47 -2.57 2.33
N VAL A 198 -10.19 -2.29 2.54
CA VAL A 198 -9.24 -3.17 3.24
C VAL A 198 -9.60 -3.41 4.71
N LEU A 199 -10.46 -2.58 5.29
CA LEU A 199 -10.95 -2.73 6.66
C LEU A 199 -12.43 -3.14 6.76
N LYS A 200 -13.06 -3.51 5.66
CA LYS A 200 -14.49 -3.90 5.63
C LYS A 200 -14.80 -4.98 6.69
N ASN A 201 -13.97 -6.01 6.77
CA ASN A 201 -14.14 -7.13 7.71
C ASN A 201 -13.87 -6.74 9.18
N TYR A 202 -13.40 -5.51 9.41
CA TYR A 202 -13.01 -4.98 10.73
C TYR A 202 -13.83 -3.75 11.14
N ASN A 203 -14.96 -3.49 10.45
CA ASN A 203 -15.82 -2.32 10.68
C ASN A 203 -15.04 -0.99 10.61
N GLY A 204 -14.09 -0.86 9.68
CA GLY A 204 -13.25 0.33 9.52
C GLY A 204 -12.16 0.53 10.60
N SER A 205 -11.99 -0.42 11.52
CA SER A 205 -11.09 -0.28 12.66
C SER A 205 -9.70 -0.82 12.38
N LEU A 206 -8.69 0.07 12.39
CA LEU A 206 -7.27 -0.30 12.34
C LEU A 206 -6.83 -1.17 13.52
N GLU A 207 -7.41 -0.94 14.71
CA GLU A 207 -7.09 -1.72 15.91
C GLU A 207 -7.55 -3.18 15.76
N LYS A 208 -8.76 -3.41 15.23
CA LYS A 208 -9.27 -4.76 14.97
C LYS A 208 -8.46 -5.46 13.88
N PHE A 209 -8.14 -4.75 12.80
CA PHE A 209 -7.29 -5.28 11.74
C PHE A 209 -5.92 -5.68 12.29
N LYS A 210 -5.24 -4.79 13.03
CA LYS A 210 -3.99 -5.09 13.71
C LYS A 210 -4.08 -6.36 14.57
N SER A 211 -5.15 -6.49 15.35
CA SER A 211 -5.35 -7.66 16.25
C SER A 211 -5.58 -8.97 15.51
N SER A 212 -5.93 -8.93 14.22
CA SER A 212 -6.05 -10.12 13.37
C SER A 212 -4.71 -10.61 12.82
N LEU A 213 -3.64 -9.82 12.95
CA LEU A 213 -2.31 -10.12 12.43
C LEU A 213 -1.44 -10.75 13.53
N TYR A 214 -0.57 -11.70 13.14
CA TYR A 214 0.41 -12.25 14.07
C TYR A 214 1.36 -11.15 14.57
N ASN A 215 1.53 -11.05 15.89
CA ASN A 215 2.36 -10.04 16.54
C ASN A 215 2.02 -8.61 16.11
N GLY A 216 0.74 -8.36 15.77
CA GLY A 216 0.28 -7.06 15.29
C GLY A 216 0.49 -5.97 16.33
N ASN A 217 1.22 -4.90 15.95
CA ASN A 217 1.51 -3.74 16.77
C ASN A 217 1.21 -2.45 16.00
N PHE A 218 0.40 -1.57 16.60
CA PHE A 218 0.01 -0.29 16.00
C PHE A 218 1.05 0.77 16.35
N ALA A 219 1.94 1.07 15.41
CA ALA A 219 3.10 1.93 15.63
C ALA A 219 2.83 3.43 15.41
N GLN A 220 1.88 3.77 14.54
CA GLN A 220 1.57 5.17 14.22
C GLN A 220 0.13 5.29 13.70
N SER A 221 -0.55 6.36 14.10
CA SER A 221 -1.80 6.84 13.52
C SER A 221 -1.60 8.20 12.86
N LEU A 222 -2.17 8.37 11.67
CA LEU A 222 -2.42 9.66 11.06
C LEU A 222 -3.92 9.88 11.02
N SER A 223 -4.37 10.97 11.63
CA SER A 223 -5.78 11.24 11.89
C SER A 223 -6.13 12.66 11.50
N ILE A 224 -7.39 12.93 11.31
CA ILE A 224 -7.95 14.28 11.21
C ILE A 224 -8.90 14.48 12.38
N PRO A 225 -9.00 15.69 12.93
CA PRO A 225 -10.03 16.03 13.88
C PRO A 225 -11.42 15.79 13.30
N ASP A 226 -12.40 15.52 14.14
CA ASP A 226 -13.78 15.38 13.69
C ASP A 226 -14.25 16.69 13.03
N LYS A 227 -14.96 16.57 11.91
CA LYS A 227 -15.45 17.72 11.11
C LYS A 227 -16.44 18.59 11.85
N ASN A 228 -17.04 18.09 12.91
CA ASN A 228 -18.00 18.81 13.74
C ASN A 228 -17.32 19.75 14.73
N LEU A 229 -16.00 19.61 14.93
CA LEU A 229 -15.23 20.50 15.79
C LEU A 229 -15.05 21.85 15.06
N LYS A 230 -15.70 22.90 15.56
CA LYS A 230 -15.57 24.26 15.03
C LYS A 230 -14.87 25.14 16.06
N LEU A 231 -13.84 25.83 15.64
CA LEU A 231 -13.19 26.87 16.39
C LEU A 231 -13.80 28.23 15.99
N THR A 232 -14.39 28.95 16.97
CA THR A 232 -14.76 30.36 16.79
C THR A 232 -13.58 31.27 17.13
N GLU A 233 -13.62 32.54 16.73
CA GLU A 233 -12.55 33.50 17.09
C GLU A 233 -12.38 33.63 18.60
N GLU A 234 -13.49 33.69 19.35
CA GLU A 234 -13.50 33.73 20.82
C GLU A 234 -12.84 32.49 21.45
N ASN A 235 -13.15 31.30 20.92
CA ASN A 235 -12.53 30.05 21.34
C ASN A 235 -11.05 29.95 21.01
N ASN A 236 -10.59 30.59 19.91
CA ASN A 236 -9.16 30.69 19.60
C ASN A 236 -8.38 31.47 20.65
N GLU A 237 -8.89 32.65 21.06
CA GLU A 237 -8.25 33.49 22.06
C GLU A 237 -8.21 32.78 23.43
N LEU A 238 -9.32 32.14 23.79
CA LEU A 238 -9.41 31.33 25.00
C LEU A 238 -8.38 30.19 25.01
N LEU A 239 -8.25 29.46 23.87
CA LEU A 239 -7.29 28.37 23.70
C LEU A 239 -5.85 28.85 23.88
N VAL A 240 -5.48 29.97 23.26
CA VAL A 240 -4.14 30.56 23.38
C VAL A 240 -3.85 30.95 24.83
N ASN A 241 -4.78 31.63 25.48
CA ASN A 241 -4.63 32.03 26.87
C ASN A 241 -4.50 30.82 27.82
N MET A 242 -5.26 29.76 27.59
CA MET A 242 -5.14 28.53 28.37
C MET A 242 -3.79 27.82 28.15
N LEU A 243 -3.27 27.81 26.94
CA LEU A 243 -1.93 27.25 26.65
C LEU A 243 -0.83 28.05 27.36
N ILE A 244 -0.95 29.40 27.43
CA ILE A 244 -0.01 30.25 28.18
C ILE A 244 -0.06 29.93 29.66
N VAL A 245 -1.25 29.75 30.27
CA VAL A 245 -1.40 29.39 31.68
C VAL A 245 -0.80 28.03 31.98
N ILE A 246 -0.95 27.06 31.05
CA ILE A 246 -0.33 25.73 31.19
C ILE A 246 1.20 25.82 31.07
N ASP A 247 1.72 26.61 30.13
CA ASP A 247 3.17 26.79 29.94
C ASP A 247 3.82 27.46 31.20
N ASP A 248 3.20 28.50 31.73
CA ASP A 248 3.59 29.16 32.97
C ASP A 248 3.63 28.15 34.15
N TYR A 249 2.60 27.28 34.27
CA TYR A 249 2.59 26.25 35.32
C TYR A 249 3.74 25.26 35.18
N PHE A 250 4.09 24.84 33.97
CA PHE A 250 5.25 23.97 33.77
C PHE A 250 6.57 24.67 34.10
N GLY A 251 6.63 26.01 33.97
CA GLY A 251 7.78 26.83 34.33
C GLY A 251 7.97 26.97 35.86
N ASP A 252 6.91 27.39 36.59
CA ASP A 252 6.98 27.72 38.02
C ASP A 252 6.43 26.64 38.94
N LYS A 253 5.62 25.69 38.44
CA LYS A 253 4.95 24.60 39.17
C LYS A 253 4.06 25.07 40.32
N ASP A 254 3.59 26.31 40.30
CA ASP A 254 2.71 26.89 41.28
C ASP A 254 1.24 26.62 40.95
N ILE A 255 0.66 25.64 41.65
CA ILE A 255 -0.72 25.20 41.45
C ILE A 255 -1.75 26.26 41.88
N LYS A 256 -1.43 27.11 42.87
CA LYS A 256 -2.31 28.21 43.27
C LYS A 256 -2.42 29.24 42.17
N LYS A 257 -1.29 29.71 41.67
CA LYS A 257 -1.19 30.68 40.58
C LYS A 257 -1.85 30.15 39.30
N PHE A 258 -1.70 28.84 39.04
CA PHE A 258 -2.40 28.18 37.92
C PHE A 258 -3.92 28.28 38.11
N ASN A 259 -4.45 27.89 39.27
CA ASN A 259 -5.89 27.92 39.50
C ASN A 259 -6.45 29.34 39.43
N ASP A 260 -5.75 30.33 40.00
CA ASP A 260 -6.16 31.74 39.95
C ASP A 260 -6.23 32.26 38.49
N LYS A 261 -5.25 31.90 37.66
CA LYS A 261 -5.23 32.27 36.24
C LYS A 261 -6.34 31.56 35.46
N VAL A 262 -6.58 30.27 35.68
CA VAL A 262 -7.69 29.51 35.07
C VAL A 262 -9.04 30.12 35.42
N GLN A 263 -9.25 30.52 36.69
CA GLN A 263 -10.48 31.18 37.11
C GLN A 263 -10.64 32.55 36.45
N ALA A 264 -9.54 33.31 36.27
CA ALA A 264 -9.56 34.63 35.63
C ALA A 264 -9.93 34.56 34.14
N LEU A 265 -9.72 33.42 33.49
CA LEU A 265 -10.09 33.22 32.08
C LEU A 265 -11.60 33.12 31.86
N ASN A 266 -12.41 33.01 32.94
CA ASN A 266 -13.88 32.86 32.85
C ASN A 266 -14.30 31.89 31.74
N ILE A 267 -13.70 30.67 31.74
CA ILE A 267 -13.88 29.69 30.69
C ILE A 267 -15.33 29.19 30.69
N ASP A 268 -16.19 29.88 29.99
CA ASP A 268 -17.47 29.33 29.56
C ASP A 268 -17.27 28.63 28.22
N THR A 269 -17.02 27.34 28.26
CA THR A 269 -16.79 26.53 27.06
C THR A 269 -18.11 25.99 26.49
N ASP A 270 -19.28 26.48 26.95
CA ASP A 270 -20.59 25.89 26.59
C ASP A 270 -20.62 24.36 26.74
N GLY A 271 -19.85 23.85 27.69
CA GLY A 271 -19.67 22.40 27.90
C GLY A 271 -18.70 21.73 26.93
N THR A 272 -18.01 22.48 26.06
CA THR A 272 -17.03 21.91 25.11
C THR A 272 -15.73 21.57 25.82
N PRO A 273 -15.29 20.31 25.84
CA PRO A 273 -14.03 19.93 26.47
C PRO A 273 -12.82 20.64 25.83
N PHE A 274 -11.86 21.07 26.66
CA PHE A 274 -10.61 21.71 26.20
C PHE A 274 -9.89 20.90 25.10
N THR A 275 -9.94 19.55 25.19
CA THR A 275 -9.39 18.66 24.17
C THR A 275 -10.03 18.88 22.81
N GLU A 276 -11.33 19.14 22.74
CA GLU A 276 -12.04 19.42 21.48
C GLU A 276 -11.60 20.75 20.87
N LEU A 277 -11.46 21.79 21.70
CA LEU A 277 -10.97 23.10 21.28
C LEU A 277 -9.55 23.00 20.73
N LEU A 278 -8.67 22.28 21.43
CA LEU A 278 -7.29 22.06 20.99
C LEU A 278 -7.23 21.35 19.61
N LEU A 279 -8.11 20.39 19.39
CA LEU A 279 -8.15 19.61 18.15
C LEU A 279 -8.78 20.39 16.99
N ALA A 280 -9.75 21.26 17.27
CA ALA A 280 -10.48 22.02 16.24
C ALA A 280 -9.57 22.95 15.43
N GLY A 281 -8.46 23.43 16.01
CA GLY A 281 -7.45 24.24 15.33
C GLY A 281 -6.46 23.44 14.46
N MET A 282 -6.54 22.10 14.45
CA MET A 282 -5.55 21.25 13.78
C MET A 282 -6.10 20.69 12.47
N ALA A 283 -5.31 20.80 11.38
CA ALA A 283 -5.65 20.19 10.10
C ALA A 283 -5.41 18.67 10.09
N SER A 284 -4.43 18.18 10.87
CA SER A 284 -4.10 16.76 11.00
C SER A 284 -3.31 16.49 12.28
N ILE A 285 -3.41 15.26 12.76
CA ILE A 285 -2.75 14.80 13.99
C ILE A 285 -1.98 13.52 13.69
N GLY A 286 -0.68 13.52 14.00
CA GLY A 286 0.17 12.35 13.91
C GLY A 286 0.53 11.83 15.31
N LEU A 287 0.01 10.68 15.70
CA LEU A 287 0.38 10.00 16.93
C LEU A 287 1.35 8.86 16.60
N LYS A 288 2.49 8.84 17.26
CA LYS A 288 3.54 7.86 17.03
C LYS A 288 4.16 7.43 18.34
N ILE A 289 4.45 6.13 18.45
CA ILE A 289 5.22 5.58 19.55
C ILE A 289 6.69 6.02 19.42
N ARG A 290 7.34 6.30 20.53
CA ARG A 290 8.79 6.54 20.56
C ARG A 290 9.54 5.34 20.04
N LYS A 291 10.69 5.56 19.41
CA LYS A 291 11.47 4.50 18.76
C LYS A 291 12.02 3.46 19.74
N ASP A 292 12.25 3.88 20.97
CA ASP A 292 12.77 3.11 22.11
C ASP A 292 11.69 2.34 22.89
N CYS A 293 10.40 2.56 22.55
CA CYS A 293 9.28 1.86 23.19
C CYS A 293 8.72 0.82 22.20
N GLU A 294 8.63 -0.43 22.62
CA GLU A 294 7.96 -1.50 21.87
C GLU A 294 6.44 -1.53 22.10
N GLU A 295 5.91 -0.54 22.81
CA GLU A 295 4.51 -0.48 23.17
C GLU A 295 3.59 -0.24 21.96
N ASP A 296 2.36 -0.73 22.08
CA ASP A 296 1.32 -0.55 21.07
C ASP A 296 0.61 0.78 21.28
N LEU A 297 0.47 1.62 20.23
CA LEU A 297 -0.20 2.92 20.30
C LEU A 297 -1.63 2.80 20.86
N SER A 298 -2.35 1.73 20.54
CA SER A 298 -3.71 1.50 21.04
C SER A 298 -3.79 1.30 22.55
N LYS A 299 -2.66 1.06 23.22
CA LYS A 299 -2.57 0.94 24.70
C LYS A 299 -2.20 2.26 25.39
N GLN A 300 -1.78 3.27 24.61
CA GLN A 300 -1.40 4.58 25.14
C GLN A 300 -2.60 5.37 25.63
N THR A 301 -2.50 5.92 26.85
CA THR A 301 -3.58 6.72 27.46
C THR A 301 -3.96 7.91 26.59
N LEU A 302 -2.97 8.65 26.07
CA LEU A 302 -3.20 9.80 25.19
C LEU A 302 -4.00 9.41 23.94
N TYR A 303 -3.62 8.32 23.27
CA TYR A 303 -4.35 7.84 22.09
C TYR A 303 -5.80 7.49 22.46
N ASN A 304 -6.02 6.81 23.59
CA ASN A 304 -7.35 6.41 24.03
C ASN A 304 -8.25 7.60 24.40
N VAL A 305 -7.68 8.69 24.91
CA VAL A 305 -8.41 9.95 25.15
C VAL A 305 -8.77 10.63 23.83
N LEU A 306 -7.82 10.72 22.90
CA LEU A 306 -8.01 11.46 21.65
C LEU A 306 -8.86 10.73 20.61
N LYS A 307 -8.86 9.40 20.59
CA LYS A 307 -9.49 8.59 19.52
C LYS A 307 -10.99 8.84 19.30
N LYS A 308 -11.70 9.34 20.29
CA LYS A 308 -13.12 9.69 20.19
C LYS A 308 -13.38 11.01 19.46
N TYR A 309 -12.36 11.86 19.32
CA TYR A 309 -12.42 13.18 18.67
C TYR A 309 -11.71 13.22 17.32
N ILE A 310 -11.11 12.11 16.88
CA ILE A 310 -10.31 12.04 15.68
C ILE A 310 -10.75 10.88 14.79
N THR A 311 -10.69 11.10 13.49
CA THR A 311 -10.90 10.04 12.49
C THR A 311 -9.57 9.65 11.88
N ASN A 312 -9.19 8.38 12.01
CA ASN A 312 -7.99 7.84 11.38
C ASN A 312 -8.15 7.84 9.85
N TYR A 313 -7.13 8.27 9.10
CA TYR A 313 -7.08 8.12 7.66
C TYR A 313 -5.90 7.27 7.17
N SER A 314 -4.94 6.99 8.03
CA SER A 314 -3.84 6.06 7.78
C SER A 314 -3.25 5.54 9.08
N GLY A 315 -2.66 4.35 9.04
CA GLY A 315 -1.94 3.77 10.16
C GLY A 315 -0.73 2.96 9.75
N LEU A 316 0.31 2.94 10.60
CA LEU A 316 1.45 2.05 10.48
C LEU A 316 1.27 0.88 11.45
N ILE A 317 1.32 -0.33 10.91
CA ILE A 317 1.22 -1.57 11.67
C ILE A 317 2.48 -2.39 11.43
N LYS A 318 3.11 -2.85 12.51
CA LYS A 318 4.13 -3.89 12.47
C LYS A 318 3.44 -5.24 12.69
N PHE A 319 3.89 -6.28 12.01
CA PHE A 319 3.30 -7.63 12.12
C PHE A 319 4.29 -8.68 11.63
N SER A 320 4.01 -9.95 11.89
CA SER A 320 4.66 -11.09 11.22
C SER A 320 3.64 -11.90 10.39
N ASP A 321 4.11 -12.62 9.39
CA ASP A 321 3.25 -13.47 8.55
C ASP A 321 3.06 -14.89 9.12
N SER A 322 3.71 -15.16 10.25
CA SER A 322 3.61 -16.39 11.02
C SER A 322 3.99 -16.11 12.48
N PRO A 323 3.64 -16.98 13.44
CA PRO A 323 3.94 -16.75 14.86
C PRO A 323 5.41 -16.51 15.18
N VAL A 324 6.33 -17.06 14.39
CA VAL A 324 7.81 -16.98 14.53
C VAL A 324 8.45 -16.34 13.30
N GLY A 325 7.67 -15.59 12.52
CA GLY A 325 8.13 -14.95 11.27
C GLY A 325 8.90 -13.65 11.50
N GLU A 326 9.52 -13.17 10.42
CA GLU A 326 10.12 -11.84 10.39
C GLU A 326 9.08 -10.75 10.63
N ILE A 327 9.54 -9.62 11.19
CA ILE A 327 8.67 -8.46 11.41
C ILE A 327 8.63 -7.58 10.17
N TYR A 328 7.45 -7.39 9.66
CA TYR A 328 7.15 -6.51 8.54
C TYR A 328 6.42 -5.24 8.99
N THR A 329 6.48 -4.20 8.19
CA THR A 329 5.76 -2.95 8.45
C THR A 329 4.89 -2.60 7.24
N ILE A 330 3.62 -2.36 7.51
CA ILE A 330 2.67 -1.87 6.50
C ILE A 330 2.13 -0.49 6.88
N SER A 331 1.80 0.29 5.85
CA SER A 331 0.97 1.49 5.96
C SER A 331 -0.39 1.19 5.37
N VAL A 332 -1.42 1.27 6.19
CA VAL A 332 -2.82 1.09 5.76
C VAL A 332 -3.41 2.46 5.47
N GLY A 333 -3.81 2.69 4.22
CA GLY A 333 -4.42 3.95 3.77
C GLY A 333 -5.94 3.81 3.67
N LEU A 334 -6.69 4.46 4.56
CA LEU A 334 -8.15 4.35 4.60
C LEU A 334 -8.83 5.11 3.46
N LYS A 335 -8.29 6.28 3.07
CA LYS A 335 -8.78 7.04 1.92
C LYS A 335 -8.38 6.42 0.58
N THR A 336 -7.20 5.81 0.53
CA THR A 336 -6.65 5.20 -0.69
C THR A 336 -7.11 3.76 -0.88
N LEU A 337 -7.69 3.14 0.17
CA LEU A 337 -8.13 1.74 0.21
C LEU A 337 -7.01 0.80 -0.25
N SER A 338 -5.79 1.03 0.26
CA SER A 338 -4.59 0.32 -0.15
C SER A 338 -3.65 0.04 1.01
N ILE A 339 -2.81 -0.97 0.87
CA ILE A 339 -1.77 -1.30 1.84
C ILE A 339 -0.42 -1.13 1.17
N PHE A 340 0.47 -0.35 1.79
CA PHE A 340 1.84 -0.18 1.35
C PHE A 340 2.80 -0.93 2.28
N PHE A 341 3.55 -1.89 1.75
CA PHE A 341 4.61 -2.60 2.44
C PHE A 341 5.86 -1.73 2.53
N LYS A 342 6.23 -1.30 3.73
CA LYS A 342 7.40 -0.42 4.00
C LYS A 342 8.73 -1.17 3.91
N SER A 343 8.71 -2.48 4.20
CA SER A 343 9.83 -3.41 4.04
C SER A 343 9.61 -4.32 2.83
N SER A 344 10.68 -4.93 2.31
CA SER A 344 10.58 -5.94 1.26
C SER A 344 9.91 -7.19 1.82
N VAL A 345 8.84 -7.63 1.18
CA VAL A 345 8.03 -8.80 1.59
C VAL A 345 8.04 -9.87 0.51
N SER A 346 7.66 -11.09 0.91
CA SER A 346 7.49 -12.22 0.00
C SER A 346 6.06 -12.32 -0.53
N GLU A 347 5.86 -13.14 -1.57
CA GLU A 347 4.53 -13.53 -2.04
C GLU A 347 3.68 -14.17 -0.94
N LYS A 348 4.31 -14.95 -0.06
CA LYS A 348 3.68 -15.56 1.12
C LYS A 348 3.10 -14.47 2.03
N THR A 349 3.87 -13.41 2.30
CA THR A 349 3.46 -12.30 3.15
C THR A 349 2.31 -11.51 2.52
N ILE A 350 2.37 -11.22 1.19
CA ILE A 350 1.25 -10.58 0.48
C ILE A 350 -0.01 -11.46 0.53
N LYS A 351 0.14 -12.78 0.30
CA LYS A 351 -0.97 -13.74 0.39
C LYS A 351 -1.59 -13.75 1.79
N TYR A 352 -0.78 -13.72 2.84
CA TYR A 352 -1.26 -13.64 4.22
C TYR A 352 -2.12 -12.38 4.46
N ILE A 353 -1.65 -11.21 4.03
CA ILE A 353 -2.43 -9.96 4.15
C ILE A 353 -3.69 -10.03 3.29
N ARG A 354 -3.60 -10.55 2.06
CA ARG A 354 -4.76 -10.75 1.18
C ARG A 354 -5.88 -11.54 1.87
N GLN A 355 -5.54 -12.64 2.55
CA GLN A 355 -6.49 -13.47 3.31
C GLN A 355 -7.17 -12.72 4.47
N LYS A 356 -6.57 -11.63 4.95
CA LYS A 356 -7.17 -10.78 5.98
C LYS A 356 -8.07 -9.70 5.39
N VAL A 357 -7.81 -9.29 4.15
CA VAL A 357 -8.54 -8.23 3.46
C VAL A 357 -9.77 -8.78 2.73
N LEU A 358 -9.63 -9.93 2.06
CA LEU A 358 -10.72 -10.59 1.31
C LEU A 358 -11.60 -11.42 2.24
#